data_d50009d49fe447188a6b38ea5137a395
#
_entry.id   d50009d49fe447188a6b38ea5137a395
#
_cell.length_a   1.000
_cell.length_b   1.000
_cell.length_c   1.000
_cell.angle_alpha   90.00
_cell.angle_beta   90.00
_cell.angle_gamma   90.00
#
_symmetry.space_group_name_H-M   'P 1'
#
loop_
_entity.id
_entity.type
_entity.pdbx_description
1 polymer ?
#
loop_
_entity_poly.entity_id
_entity_poly.type
_entity_poly.pdbx_seq_one_letter_code
_entity_poly.pdbx_strand_id
1 'polypeptide(L)' 'MVNERWNIILDLLDKNGSSNIRELMEHCGVSEATIRRDLTNLEEQNLLYRTHGGAMKRSAASW' A
#
# COMPACT_ATOMS: atom_id res chain seq x y z
N MET A 1 -0.94 -11.83 10.51
CA MET A 1 0.44 -11.94 10.03
C MET A 1 0.58 -11.22 8.70
N VAL A 2 1.62 -10.42 8.55
CA VAL A 2 1.88 -9.68 7.31
C VAL A 2 2.55 -10.62 6.32
N ASN A 3 2.02 -10.72 5.10
CA ASN A 3 2.65 -11.53 4.08
C ASN A 3 3.75 -10.72 3.38
N GLU A 4 4.57 -11.40 2.59
CA GLU A 4 5.72 -10.77 1.95
C GLU A 4 5.31 -9.63 1.02
N ARG A 5 4.20 -9.80 0.30
CA ARG A 5 3.71 -8.76 -0.59
C ARG A 5 3.32 -7.50 0.18
N TRP A 6 2.70 -7.68 1.35
CA TRP A 6 2.34 -6.55 2.20
C TRP A 6 3.58 -5.80 2.69
N ASN A 7 4.66 -6.54 3.00
CA ASN A 7 5.91 -5.91 3.38
C ASN A 7 6.47 -5.06 2.24
N ILE A 8 6.37 -5.54 1.01
CA ILE A 8 6.82 -4.77 -0.16
C ILE A 8 6.02 -3.49 -0.28
N ILE A 9 4.70 -3.57 -0.14
CA ILE A 9 3.82 -2.41 -0.23
C ILE A 9 4.18 -1.39 0.85
N LEU A 10 4.28 -1.83 2.09
CA LEU A 10 4.57 -0.93 3.20
C LEU A 10 5.95 -0.31 3.09
N ASP A 11 6.92 -1.08 2.62
CA ASP A 11 8.28 -0.60 2.44
C ASP A 11 8.34 0.48 1.38
N LEU A 12 7.62 0.28 0.26
CA LEU A 12 7.56 1.26 -0.81
C LEU A 12 6.93 2.56 -0.32
N LEU A 13 5.85 2.45 0.46
CA LEU A 13 5.22 3.63 1.02
C LEU A 13 6.12 4.34 2.03
N ASP A 14 6.90 3.57 2.79
CA ASP A 14 7.81 4.15 3.76
C ASP A 14 8.90 4.97 3.06
N LYS A 15 9.37 4.50 1.91
CA LYS A 15 10.42 5.20 1.16
C LYS A 15 9.90 6.42 0.43
N ASN A 16 8.73 6.30 -0.18
CA ASN A 16 8.23 7.33 -1.09
C ASN A 16 7.10 8.18 -0.51
N GLY A 17 6.54 7.79 0.63
CA GLY A 17 5.42 8.49 1.23
C GLY A 17 4.08 8.08 0.67
N SER A 18 4.00 7.82 -0.63
CA SER A 18 2.78 7.38 -1.29
C SER A 18 3.14 6.60 -2.54
N SER A 19 2.17 5.88 -3.09
CA SER A 19 2.36 5.15 -4.32
C SER A 19 1.00 4.96 -4.98
N ASN A 20 0.99 4.92 -6.32
CA ASN A 20 -0.26 4.66 -7.03
C ASN A 20 -0.39 3.15 -7.30
N ILE A 21 -1.60 2.77 -7.73
CA ILE A 21 -1.91 1.35 -7.97
C ILE A 21 -0.95 0.73 -8.99
N ARG A 22 -0.63 1.46 -10.05
CA ARG A 22 0.25 0.93 -11.09
C ARG A 22 1.62 0.58 -10.55
N GLU A 23 2.20 1.48 -9.74
CA GLU A 23 3.50 1.23 -9.14
C GLU A 23 3.47 -0.01 -8.25
N LEU A 24 2.42 -0.14 -7.47
CA LEU A 24 2.27 -1.29 -6.58
C LEU A 24 2.14 -2.58 -7.36
N MET A 25 1.38 -2.56 -8.46
CA MET A 25 1.26 -3.72 -9.34
C MET A 25 2.62 -4.13 -9.91
N GLU A 26 3.40 -3.14 -10.34
CA GLU A 26 4.70 -3.41 -10.92
C GLU A 26 5.68 -3.99 -9.91
N HIS A 27 5.69 -3.42 -8.70
CA HIS A 27 6.60 -3.91 -7.66
C HIS A 27 6.20 -5.27 -7.13
N CYS A 28 4.91 -5.55 -7.08
CA CYS A 28 4.43 -6.81 -6.49
C CYS A 28 4.19 -7.90 -7.52
N GLY A 29 4.07 -7.54 -8.80
CA GLY A 29 3.83 -8.51 -9.86
C GLY A 29 2.47 -9.17 -9.79
N VAL A 30 1.44 -8.43 -9.35
CA VAL A 30 0.08 -8.96 -9.23
C VAL A 30 -0.92 -8.00 -9.90
N SER A 31 -2.16 -8.45 -10.00
CA SER A 31 -3.21 -7.68 -10.66
C SER A 31 -3.69 -6.50 -9.80
N GLU A 32 -4.38 -5.58 -10.45
CA GLU A 32 -4.98 -4.45 -9.74
C GLU A 32 -5.95 -4.91 -8.67
N ALA A 33 -6.77 -5.92 -8.97
CA ALA A 33 -7.74 -6.42 -7.99
C ALA A 33 -7.04 -6.92 -6.72
N THR A 34 -5.91 -7.59 -6.89
CA THR A 34 -5.15 -8.08 -5.75
C THR A 34 -4.59 -6.92 -4.92
N ILE A 35 -4.03 -5.90 -5.60
CA ILE A 35 -3.50 -4.74 -4.89
C ILE A 35 -4.62 -4.02 -4.14
N ARG A 36 -5.78 -3.81 -4.77
CA ARG A 36 -6.88 -3.13 -4.10
C ARG A 36 -7.34 -3.88 -2.86
N ARG A 37 -7.38 -5.21 -2.94
CA ARG A 37 -7.74 -6.04 -1.79
C ARG A 37 -6.70 -5.91 -0.68
N ASP A 38 -5.42 -5.96 -1.04
CA ASP A 38 -4.35 -5.82 -0.08
C ASP A 38 -4.40 -4.46 0.62
N LEU A 39 -4.63 -3.40 -0.14
CA LEU A 39 -4.69 -2.06 0.43
C LEU A 39 -5.86 -1.93 1.41
N THR A 40 -6.99 -2.54 1.07
CA THR A 40 -8.14 -2.53 1.98
C THR A 40 -7.79 -3.25 3.29
N ASN A 41 -7.14 -4.41 3.19
CA ASN A 41 -6.74 -5.16 4.38
C ASN A 41 -5.75 -4.37 5.23
N LEU A 42 -4.77 -3.75 4.59
CA LEU A 42 -3.74 -2.99 5.31
C LEU A 42 -4.32 -1.74 5.96
N GLU A 43 -5.27 -1.09 5.29
CA GLU A 43 -5.92 0.07 5.87
C GLU A 43 -6.76 -0.32 7.09
N GLU A 44 -7.43 -1.47 7.01
CA GLU A 44 -8.22 -1.96 8.14
C GLU A 44 -7.34 -2.25 9.36
N GLN A 45 -6.08 -2.58 9.11
CA GLN A 45 -5.11 -2.82 10.19
C GLN A 45 -4.41 -1.54 10.62
N ASN A 46 -4.79 -0.39 10.08
CA ASN A 46 -4.22 0.91 10.39
C ASN A 46 -2.75 1.03 10.02
N LEU A 47 -2.34 0.35 8.95
CA LEU A 47 -0.95 0.35 8.51
C LEU A 47 -0.69 1.33 7.38
N LEU A 48 -1.74 1.78 6.70
CA LEU A 48 -1.64 2.77 5.65
C LEU A 48 -2.98 3.46 5.48
N TYR A 49 -3.02 4.51 4.64
CA TYR A 49 -4.26 5.12 4.20
C TYR A 49 -4.43 4.89 2.72
N ARG A 50 -5.66 4.57 2.30
CA ARG A 50 -5.97 4.48 0.89
C ARG A 50 -6.24 5.88 0.34
N THR A 51 -5.71 6.16 -0.86
CA THR A 51 -6.01 7.38 -1.57
C THR A 51 -6.83 7.03 -2.80
N HIS A 52 -7.24 8.05 -3.53
CA HIS A 52 -8.10 7.85 -4.69
C HIS A 52 -7.47 6.90 -5.73
N GLY A 53 -6.19 6.99 -5.97
CA GLY A 53 -5.53 6.17 -6.98
C GLY A 53 -4.42 5.29 -6.45
N GLY A 54 -4.38 5.08 -5.12
CA GLY A 54 -3.30 4.29 -4.55
C GLY A 54 -3.36 4.25 -3.05
N ALA A 55 -2.22 4.53 -2.41
CA ALA A 55 -2.12 4.50 -0.96
C ALA A 55 -1.04 5.46 -0.50
N MET A 56 -1.09 5.83 0.75
CA MET A 56 -0.09 6.68 1.36
C MET A 56 0.32 6.13 2.70
N LYS A 57 1.54 6.47 3.09
CA LYS A 57 2.11 6.11 4.36
C LYS A 57 1.27 6.73 5.47
N ARG A 58 0.95 5.93 6.50
CA ARG A 58 0.11 6.43 7.57
C ARG A 58 0.78 7.56 8.34
N SER A 59 2.07 7.45 8.60
CA SER A 59 2.79 8.49 9.34
C SER A 59 2.89 9.79 8.56
N ALA A 60 2.77 9.75 7.25
CA ALA A 60 2.83 10.97 6.43
C ALA A 60 1.60 11.85 6.63
N ALA A 61 0.51 11.29 7.14
CA ALA A 61 -0.73 12.01 7.41
C ALA A 61 -0.81 12.50 8.85
N SER A 62 0.22 12.27 9.64
CA SER A 62 0.26 12.72 11.03
C SER A 62 0.58 14.21 11.11
N TRP A 63 -0.08 14.87 12.03
CA TRP A 63 0.22 16.27 12.35
C TRP A 63 0.02 16.56 13.81
#